data_b538198788f101c131ea8ff4a968788a
#
_entry.id   b538198788f101c131ea8ff4a968788a
#
_cell.length_a   1.000
_cell.length_b   1.000
_cell.length_c   1.000
_cell.angle_alpha   90.00
_cell.angle_beta   90.00
_cell.angle_gamma   90.00
#
_symmetry.space_group_name_H-M   'P 1'
#
loop_
_entity.id
_entity.type
_entity.pdbx_description
1 polymer ?
#
loop_
_entity_poly.entity_id
_entity_poly.type
_entity_poly.pdbx_seq_one_letter_code
_entity_poly.pdbx_strand_id
1 'polypeptide(L)'
;PEGKLRIIIGNKELVYSEIKNDYELNRPKELPADFDWNSTYGLYMQGKDWLNQKMYGNAEKYLKAALEKDVYFIPALVSLSSLYYKKGMYLDACELVKRVLSLDTYHGEANYLYGLCSRAMGNLADAKDGFSVATFSPGFRTAAYEQLGELYMREENWEKAEQYALKSLEYNQMNLYAKQLLIVLYRKSNHAEKALSEIEKMTEQLPLLHWVRFEEYLLEASTAEEFSSLICNELSFETYMEMAVWYESIGCLDEAITLLSFVDTYPIALYQKAYIYHLKGDEKGAMVFLDEANKKSPKMVFPFRAHTLKVLEWAAGLSDNWKISYYRGLIQWSVGNTCCALNLLNSCKDVPDYAAFYLSRAELRKDKSGLPDLLMAQKLDQSWRTQYYLLNYYVDHEQWAEAVKVGRNAYKRYPDNYYIGLKYAMALCESGQYMASLNCLKKLQVLPYEGSYIGRDIYRRACLYQAMKEWEDGRYAKMLTMIEKTQEWPEN
;
A
#
# COMPACT_ATOMS: atom_id res chain seq x y z
N PRO A 1 -44.49 33.55 9.24
CA PRO A 1 -44.47 32.94 10.57
C PRO A 1 -43.04 33.08 11.11
N GLU A 2 -42.91 33.84 12.17
CA GLU A 2 -41.71 33.96 12.96
C GLU A 2 -41.57 32.76 13.88
N GLY A 3 -40.99 31.70 13.42
CA GLY A 3 -40.76 30.50 14.21
C GLY A 3 -39.59 29.71 13.67
N LYS A 4 -38.77 29.12 14.57
CA LYS A 4 -37.65 28.26 14.19
C LYS A 4 -38.21 26.89 13.71
N LEU A 5 -37.75 26.45 12.56
CA LEU A 5 -38.22 25.18 11.97
C LEU A 5 -37.69 23.98 12.76
N ARG A 6 -38.58 23.04 13.05
CA ARG A 6 -38.25 21.71 13.58
C ARG A 6 -38.98 20.67 12.77
N ILE A 7 -38.23 19.72 12.19
CA ILE A 7 -38.76 18.60 11.40
C ILE A 7 -38.48 17.32 12.16
N ILE A 8 -39.51 16.51 12.39
CA ILE A 8 -39.38 15.22 13.06
C ILE A 8 -39.89 14.14 12.07
N ILE A 9 -39.08 13.14 11.79
CA ILE A 9 -39.41 12.01 10.94
C ILE A 9 -39.31 10.72 11.77
N GLY A 10 -40.31 9.85 11.61
CA GLY A 10 -40.45 8.65 12.43
C GLY A 10 -40.81 8.96 13.89
N ASN A 11 -40.55 8.03 14.80
CA ASN A 11 -40.79 8.18 16.25
C ASN A 11 -39.66 9.00 16.93
N LYS A 12 -39.30 10.14 16.41
CA LYS A 12 -38.18 10.99 16.81
C LYS A 12 -36.78 10.42 16.42
N GLU A 13 -36.73 9.50 15.47
CA GLU A 13 -35.45 8.91 14.99
C GLU A 13 -34.61 9.90 14.21
N LEU A 14 -35.26 10.79 13.44
CA LEU A 14 -34.59 11.86 12.72
C LEU A 14 -35.25 13.19 13.11
N VAL A 15 -34.45 14.09 13.66
CA VAL A 15 -34.89 15.44 14.07
C VAL A 15 -33.99 16.46 13.42
N TYR A 16 -34.55 17.37 12.62
CA TYR A 16 -33.90 18.59 12.23
C TYR A 16 -34.43 19.75 13.06
N SER A 17 -33.56 20.59 13.59
CA SER A 17 -33.94 21.79 14.34
C SER A 17 -33.01 22.96 13.99
N GLU A 18 -33.57 24.12 13.73
CA GLU A 18 -32.81 25.37 13.59
C GLU A 18 -32.30 25.93 14.95
N ILE A 19 -32.70 25.29 16.05
CA ILE A 19 -32.23 25.65 17.38
C ILE A 19 -30.89 24.94 17.62
N LYS A 20 -29.79 25.68 17.64
CA LYS A 20 -28.43 25.12 17.75
C LYS A 20 -28.19 24.20 18.96
N ASN A 21 -28.97 24.33 20.02
CA ASN A 21 -28.84 23.52 21.24
C ASN A 21 -29.75 22.28 21.27
N ASP A 22 -30.56 22.05 20.24
CA ASP A 22 -31.43 20.86 20.15
C ASP A 22 -30.67 19.58 19.71
N TYR A 23 -29.43 19.74 19.30
CA TYR A 23 -28.54 18.62 18.93
C TYR A 23 -27.67 18.26 20.12
N GLU A 24 -28.10 17.33 20.95
CA GLU A 24 -27.19 16.59 21.80
C GLU A 24 -26.40 15.63 20.91
N LEU A 25 -25.11 15.89 20.72
CA LEU A 25 -24.19 14.92 20.18
C LEU A 25 -24.12 13.76 21.19
N ASN A 26 -24.95 12.75 20.97
CA ASN A 26 -24.81 11.52 21.71
C ASN A 26 -23.41 10.98 21.49
N ARG A 27 -22.67 10.76 22.58
CA ARG A 27 -21.42 10.01 22.50
C ARG A 27 -21.68 8.68 21.85
N PRO A 28 -20.74 8.14 21.06
CA PRO A 28 -20.85 6.78 20.58
C PRO A 28 -21.24 5.86 21.74
N LYS A 29 -22.28 5.05 21.56
CA LYS A 29 -22.65 4.08 22.58
C LYS A 29 -21.47 3.15 22.80
N GLU A 30 -20.99 3.06 24.02
CA GLU A 30 -20.00 2.06 24.40
C GLU A 30 -20.65 0.67 24.30
N LEU A 31 -19.85 -0.31 23.90
CA LEU A 31 -20.31 -1.70 23.92
C LEU A 31 -20.63 -2.09 25.38
N PRO A 32 -21.60 -3.00 25.61
CA PRO A 32 -21.86 -3.53 26.93
C PRO A 32 -20.59 -4.04 27.59
N ALA A 33 -20.44 -3.83 28.90
CA ALA A 33 -19.23 -4.25 29.63
C ALA A 33 -18.99 -5.78 29.61
N ASP A 34 -20.05 -6.56 29.37
CA ASP A 34 -20.04 -8.01 29.24
C ASP A 34 -19.98 -8.49 27.78
N PHE A 35 -19.68 -7.60 26.82
CA PHE A 35 -19.58 -7.97 25.40
C PHE A 35 -18.48 -9.03 25.19
N ASP A 36 -18.86 -10.18 24.65
CA ASP A 36 -17.93 -11.28 24.36
C ASP A 36 -17.14 -11.01 23.05
N TRP A 37 -15.94 -10.46 23.22
CA TRP A 37 -15.00 -10.24 22.14
C TRP A 37 -14.50 -11.53 21.46
N ASN A 38 -14.67 -12.68 22.12
CA ASN A 38 -14.33 -13.98 21.54
C ASN A 38 -15.49 -14.64 20.83
N SER A 39 -16.70 -14.05 20.83
CA SER A 39 -17.80 -14.53 20.02
C SER A 39 -17.48 -14.42 18.52
N THR A 40 -18.22 -15.14 17.65
CA THR A 40 -18.09 -15.00 16.19
C THR A 40 -18.19 -13.55 15.75
N TYR A 41 -19.18 -12.83 16.29
CA TYR A 41 -19.39 -11.42 15.97
C TYR A 41 -18.28 -10.53 16.54
N GLY A 42 -17.83 -10.78 17.77
CA GLY A 42 -16.71 -10.04 18.40
C GLY A 42 -15.40 -10.18 17.63
N LEU A 43 -15.07 -11.39 17.21
CA LEU A 43 -13.90 -11.65 16.35
C LEU A 43 -14.01 -10.97 14.98
N TYR A 44 -15.21 -11.01 14.38
CA TYR A 44 -15.46 -10.28 13.13
C TYR A 44 -15.27 -8.77 13.30
N MET A 45 -15.80 -8.16 14.36
CA MET A 45 -15.64 -6.74 14.65
C MET A 45 -14.17 -6.34 14.76
N GLN A 46 -13.37 -7.12 15.50
CA GLN A 46 -11.92 -6.92 15.60
C GLN A 46 -11.25 -7.04 14.22
N GLY A 47 -11.59 -8.07 13.45
CA GLY A 47 -11.07 -8.27 12.10
C GLY A 47 -11.42 -7.11 11.15
N LYS A 48 -12.64 -6.60 11.26
CA LYS A 48 -13.11 -5.45 10.46
C LYS A 48 -12.39 -4.16 10.84
N ASP A 49 -12.13 -3.94 12.14
CA ASP A 49 -11.37 -2.79 12.61
C ASP A 49 -9.92 -2.81 12.12
N TRP A 50 -9.24 -3.94 12.23
CA TRP A 50 -7.89 -4.13 11.66
C TRP A 50 -7.86 -3.94 10.13
N LEU A 51 -8.93 -4.36 9.43
CA LEU A 51 -9.05 -4.15 7.99
C LEU A 51 -9.16 -2.66 7.65
N ASN A 52 -9.92 -1.90 8.43
CA ASN A 52 -10.07 -0.45 8.27
C ASN A 52 -8.74 0.28 8.54
N GLN A 53 -7.94 -0.20 9.50
CA GLN A 53 -6.60 0.28 9.79
C GLN A 53 -5.53 -0.20 8.79
N LYS A 54 -5.92 -0.97 7.76
CA LYS A 54 -5.04 -1.58 6.75
C LYS A 54 -3.97 -2.54 7.34
N MET A 55 -4.19 -3.05 8.55
CA MET A 55 -3.37 -4.04 9.21
C MET A 55 -3.78 -5.45 8.77
N TYR A 56 -3.50 -5.79 7.52
CA TYR A 56 -4.05 -6.95 6.81
C TYR A 56 -3.74 -8.30 7.46
N GLY A 57 -2.56 -8.47 8.06
CA GLY A 57 -2.21 -9.70 8.77
C GLY A 57 -3.09 -9.95 10.01
N ASN A 58 -3.34 -8.90 10.81
CA ASN A 58 -4.23 -8.97 11.96
C ASN A 58 -5.68 -9.18 11.52
N ALA A 59 -6.13 -8.44 10.50
CA ALA A 59 -7.47 -8.59 9.93
C ALA A 59 -7.74 -10.05 9.52
N GLU A 60 -6.83 -10.65 8.76
CA GLU A 60 -6.94 -12.04 8.32
C GLU A 60 -7.04 -13.01 9.50
N LYS A 61 -6.19 -12.84 10.52
CA LYS A 61 -6.19 -13.68 11.73
C LYS A 61 -7.57 -13.69 12.41
N TYR A 62 -8.14 -12.51 12.66
CA TYR A 62 -9.41 -12.41 13.37
C TYR A 62 -10.61 -12.84 12.52
N LEU A 63 -10.61 -12.54 11.21
CA LEU A 63 -11.67 -12.99 10.31
C LEU A 63 -11.66 -14.52 10.16
N LYS A 64 -10.49 -15.16 10.07
CA LYS A 64 -10.38 -16.62 10.08
C LYS A 64 -10.87 -17.23 11.39
N ALA A 65 -10.50 -16.65 12.54
CA ALA A 65 -10.96 -17.11 13.84
C ALA A 65 -12.50 -17.00 13.99
N ALA A 66 -13.12 -15.98 13.40
CA ALA A 66 -14.58 -15.89 13.33
C ALA A 66 -15.18 -17.04 12.51
N LEU A 67 -14.56 -17.38 11.37
CA LEU A 67 -14.99 -18.47 10.48
C LEU A 67 -14.71 -19.88 11.04
N GLU A 68 -13.74 -20.03 11.95
CA GLU A 68 -13.55 -21.27 12.71
C GLU A 68 -14.71 -21.56 13.65
N LYS A 69 -15.37 -20.50 14.18
CA LYS A 69 -16.56 -20.65 15.04
C LYS A 69 -17.85 -20.83 14.25
N ASP A 70 -17.99 -20.09 13.16
CA ASP A 70 -19.13 -20.19 12.25
C ASP A 70 -18.65 -20.08 10.80
N VAL A 71 -18.52 -21.23 10.14
CA VAL A 71 -18.01 -21.34 8.77
C VAL A 71 -18.91 -20.66 7.72
N TYR A 72 -20.14 -20.33 8.09
CA TYR A 72 -21.13 -19.68 7.22
C TYR A 72 -21.44 -18.23 7.63
N PHE A 73 -20.64 -17.65 8.50
CA PHE A 73 -20.86 -16.27 8.92
C PHE A 73 -20.54 -15.30 7.76
N ILE A 74 -21.60 -14.92 7.04
CA ILE A 74 -21.54 -14.10 5.81
C ILE A 74 -20.66 -12.85 5.96
N PRO A 75 -20.77 -12.02 7.03
CA PRO A 75 -19.96 -10.80 7.13
C PRO A 75 -18.45 -11.05 7.14
N ALA A 76 -17.99 -12.13 7.78
CA ALA A 76 -16.59 -12.51 7.79
C ALA A 76 -16.13 -13.10 6.44
N LEU A 77 -16.97 -13.91 5.78
CA LEU A 77 -16.70 -14.45 4.45
C LEU A 77 -16.48 -13.33 3.43
N VAL A 78 -17.37 -12.35 3.39
CA VAL A 78 -17.30 -11.22 2.46
C VAL A 78 -16.08 -10.35 2.77
N SER A 79 -15.84 -10.02 4.04
CA SER A 79 -14.69 -9.20 4.44
C SER A 79 -13.35 -9.88 4.15
N LEU A 80 -13.25 -11.18 4.39
CA LEU A 80 -12.05 -11.97 4.08
C LEU A 80 -11.84 -12.11 2.57
N SER A 81 -12.92 -12.28 1.80
CA SER A 81 -12.86 -12.30 0.34
C SER A 81 -12.36 -10.97 -0.21
N SER A 82 -12.89 -9.85 0.28
CA SER A 82 -12.42 -8.50 -0.09
C SER A 82 -10.93 -8.32 0.21
N LEU A 83 -10.46 -8.82 1.36
CA LEU A 83 -9.05 -8.80 1.73
C LEU A 83 -8.21 -9.64 0.75
N TYR A 84 -8.65 -10.85 0.43
CA TYR A 84 -7.93 -11.73 -0.50
C TYR A 84 -7.89 -11.17 -1.92
N TYR A 85 -8.98 -10.56 -2.38
CA TYR A 85 -8.99 -9.82 -3.64
C TYR A 85 -7.91 -8.73 -3.68
N LYS A 86 -7.81 -7.91 -2.61
CA LYS A 86 -6.77 -6.87 -2.47
C LYS A 86 -5.35 -7.43 -2.45
N LYS A 87 -5.17 -8.63 -1.92
CA LYS A 87 -3.88 -9.35 -1.91
C LYS A 87 -3.54 -10.04 -3.25
N GLY A 88 -4.42 -9.97 -4.25
CA GLY A 88 -4.26 -10.69 -5.52
C GLY A 88 -4.55 -12.20 -5.44
N MET A 89 -5.09 -12.69 -4.32
CA MET A 89 -5.48 -14.09 -4.10
C MET A 89 -6.89 -14.33 -4.65
N TYR A 90 -7.03 -14.20 -5.97
CA TYR A 90 -8.35 -14.16 -6.62
C TYR A 90 -9.12 -15.48 -6.52
N LEU A 91 -8.44 -16.63 -6.57
CA LEU A 91 -9.06 -17.95 -6.42
C LEU A 91 -9.65 -18.12 -5.01
N ASP A 92 -8.86 -17.86 -3.97
CA ASP A 92 -9.31 -17.96 -2.58
C ASP A 92 -10.46 -17.00 -2.30
N ALA A 93 -10.38 -15.78 -2.82
CA ALA A 93 -11.45 -14.79 -2.72
C ALA A 93 -12.74 -15.30 -3.39
N CYS A 94 -12.64 -15.89 -4.59
CA CYS A 94 -13.76 -16.44 -5.34
C CYS A 94 -14.42 -17.61 -4.60
N GLU A 95 -13.65 -18.48 -3.95
CA GLU A 95 -14.18 -19.60 -3.16
C GLU A 95 -15.02 -19.12 -1.97
N LEU A 96 -14.54 -18.07 -1.26
CA LEU A 96 -15.26 -17.49 -0.13
C LEU A 96 -16.60 -16.87 -0.57
N VAL A 97 -16.61 -16.11 -1.68
CA VAL A 97 -17.88 -15.52 -2.15
C VAL A 97 -18.84 -16.57 -2.70
N LYS A 98 -18.37 -17.64 -3.34
CA LYS A 98 -19.22 -18.77 -3.77
C LYS A 98 -19.93 -19.43 -2.58
N ARG A 99 -19.27 -19.51 -1.42
CA ARG A 99 -19.93 -19.99 -0.19
C ARG A 99 -21.04 -19.02 0.24
N VAL A 100 -20.83 -17.71 0.17
CA VAL A 100 -21.90 -16.72 0.45
C VAL A 100 -23.05 -16.90 -0.53
N LEU A 101 -22.76 -16.99 -1.83
CA LEU A 101 -23.78 -17.09 -2.89
C LEU A 101 -24.57 -18.41 -2.83
N SER A 102 -24.02 -19.46 -2.21
CA SER A 102 -24.78 -20.69 -1.94
C SER A 102 -25.83 -20.52 -0.85
N LEU A 103 -25.68 -19.53 0.03
CA LEU A 103 -26.63 -19.20 1.11
C LEU A 103 -27.60 -18.08 0.70
N ASP A 104 -27.08 -17.06 0.04
CA ASP A 104 -27.81 -15.91 -0.46
C ASP A 104 -27.34 -15.56 -1.87
N THR A 105 -28.04 -16.11 -2.86
CA THR A 105 -27.71 -15.94 -4.30
C THR A 105 -27.73 -14.48 -4.75
N TYR A 106 -28.54 -13.64 -4.11
CA TYR A 106 -28.70 -12.23 -4.47
C TYR A 106 -27.92 -11.28 -3.56
N HIS A 107 -26.99 -11.77 -2.74
CA HIS A 107 -26.16 -10.95 -1.89
C HIS A 107 -25.30 -9.98 -2.74
N GLY A 108 -25.60 -8.68 -2.67
CA GLY A 108 -25.05 -7.67 -3.59
C GLY A 108 -23.53 -7.58 -3.56
N GLU A 109 -22.92 -7.48 -2.36
CA GLU A 109 -21.46 -7.38 -2.21
C GLU A 109 -20.76 -8.66 -2.69
N ALA A 110 -21.32 -9.83 -2.40
CA ALA A 110 -20.73 -11.09 -2.83
C ALA A 110 -20.78 -11.25 -4.35
N ASN A 111 -21.88 -10.89 -5.02
CA ASN A 111 -21.96 -10.90 -6.48
C ASN A 111 -21.00 -9.88 -7.11
N TYR A 112 -20.83 -8.70 -6.52
CA TYR A 112 -19.88 -7.72 -6.99
C TYR A 112 -18.42 -8.23 -6.87
N LEU A 113 -18.05 -8.80 -5.72
CA LEU A 113 -16.74 -9.43 -5.50
C LEU A 113 -16.52 -10.63 -6.42
N TYR A 114 -17.56 -11.45 -6.66
CA TYR A 114 -17.49 -12.54 -7.64
C TYR A 114 -17.17 -12.03 -9.04
N GLY A 115 -17.84 -10.95 -9.45
CA GLY A 115 -17.57 -10.25 -10.70
C GLY A 115 -16.12 -9.76 -10.80
N LEU A 116 -15.62 -9.10 -9.75
CA LEU A 116 -14.23 -8.61 -9.68
C LEU A 116 -13.20 -9.75 -9.76
N CYS A 117 -13.37 -10.81 -8.97
CA CYS A 117 -12.48 -11.97 -8.98
C CYS A 117 -12.48 -12.66 -10.35
N SER A 118 -13.66 -12.88 -10.94
CA SER A 118 -13.80 -13.48 -12.26
C SER A 118 -13.15 -12.64 -13.36
N ARG A 119 -13.33 -11.32 -13.31
CA ARG A 119 -12.65 -10.37 -14.22
C ARG A 119 -11.13 -10.47 -14.10
N ALA A 120 -10.60 -10.48 -12.87
CA ALA A 120 -9.16 -10.58 -12.61
C ALA A 120 -8.56 -11.89 -13.12
N MET A 121 -9.31 -13.00 -13.05
CA MET A 121 -8.95 -14.30 -13.59
C MET A 121 -9.18 -14.46 -15.10
N GLY A 122 -9.76 -13.44 -15.78
CA GLY A 122 -10.05 -13.49 -17.21
C GLY A 122 -11.38 -14.15 -17.59
N ASN A 123 -12.20 -14.55 -16.61
CA ASN A 123 -13.50 -15.18 -16.83
C ASN A 123 -14.58 -14.11 -17.04
N LEU A 124 -14.60 -13.50 -18.24
CA LEU A 124 -15.44 -12.31 -18.51
C LEU A 124 -16.95 -12.61 -18.51
N ALA A 125 -17.35 -13.85 -18.84
CA ALA A 125 -18.77 -14.25 -18.76
C ALA A 125 -19.25 -14.25 -17.30
N ASP A 126 -18.54 -14.95 -16.44
CA ASP A 126 -18.83 -15.00 -14.99
C ASP A 126 -18.77 -13.61 -14.35
N ALA A 127 -17.84 -12.76 -14.81
CA ALA A 127 -17.73 -11.39 -14.34
C ALA A 127 -19.00 -10.59 -14.67
N LYS A 128 -19.50 -10.67 -15.91
CA LYS A 128 -20.75 -10.01 -16.31
C LYS A 128 -21.96 -10.53 -15.55
N ASP A 129 -22.03 -11.83 -15.30
CA ASP A 129 -23.12 -12.44 -14.51
C ASP A 129 -23.12 -11.89 -13.08
N GLY A 130 -21.97 -11.90 -12.40
CA GLY A 130 -21.83 -11.36 -11.06
C GLY A 130 -22.21 -9.87 -10.97
N PHE A 131 -21.69 -9.05 -11.88
CA PHE A 131 -22.04 -7.63 -11.91
C PHE A 131 -23.52 -7.41 -12.26
N SER A 132 -24.11 -8.20 -13.16
CA SER A 132 -25.53 -8.07 -13.50
C SER A 132 -26.42 -8.31 -12.28
N VAL A 133 -26.13 -9.33 -11.48
CA VAL A 133 -26.88 -9.59 -10.24
C VAL A 133 -26.60 -8.50 -9.20
N ALA A 134 -25.37 -8.01 -9.08
CA ALA A 134 -25.02 -6.93 -8.15
C ALA A 134 -25.78 -5.61 -8.43
N THR A 135 -26.26 -5.39 -9.67
CA THR A 135 -27.08 -4.21 -10.02
C THR A 135 -28.42 -4.16 -9.27
N PHE A 136 -28.93 -5.27 -8.76
CA PHE A 136 -30.15 -5.30 -7.96
C PHE A 136 -29.94 -4.71 -6.55
N SER A 137 -28.71 -4.69 -6.07
CA SER A 137 -28.38 -4.11 -4.76
C SER A 137 -28.12 -2.60 -4.87
N PRO A 138 -28.86 -1.75 -4.15
CA PRO A 138 -28.68 -0.30 -4.20
C PRO A 138 -27.24 0.14 -3.86
N GLY A 139 -26.56 -0.56 -2.93
CA GLY A 139 -25.21 -0.24 -2.50
C GLY A 139 -24.13 -0.54 -3.56
N PHE A 140 -24.38 -1.44 -4.50
CA PHE A 140 -23.42 -1.88 -5.51
C PHE A 140 -23.83 -1.56 -6.94
N ARG A 141 -25.07 -1.13 -7.14
CA ARG A 141 -25.69 -0.90 -8.46
C ARG A 141 -24.83 -0.01 -9.35
N THR A 142 -24.42 1.13 -8.86
CA THR A 142 -23.64 2.12 -9.61
C THR A 142 -22.32 1.54 -10.08
N ALA A 143 -21.56 0.94 -9.17
CA ALA A 143 -20.27 0.33 -9.47
C ALA A 143 -20.43 -0.90 -10.38
N ALA A 144 -21.49 -1.68 -10.22
CA ALA A 144 -21.74 -2.84 -11.08
C ALA A 144 -22.08 -2.42 -12.52
N TYR A 145 -22.89 -1.38 -12.72
CA TYR A 145 -23.14 -0.84 -14.05
C TYR A 145 -21.89 -0.27 -14.72
N GLU A 146 -21.05 0.43 -13.95
CA GLU A 146 -19.76 0.93 -14.44
C GLU A 146 -18.87 -0.24 -14.90
N GLN A 147 -18.71 -1.29 -14.08
CA GLN A 147 -17.93 -2.48 -14.43
C GLN A 147 -18.47 -3.21 -15.67
N LEU A 148 -19.79 -3.28 -15.84
CA LEU A 148 -20.40 -3.80 -17.07
C LEU A 148 -20.05 -2.93 -18.28
N GLY A 149 -20.11 -1.60 -18.15
CA GLY A 149 -19.71 -0.67 -19.17
C GLY A 149 -18.26 -0.88 -19.63
N GLU A 150 -17.32 -1.02 -18.68
CA GLU A 150 -15.91 -1.29 -18.97
C GLU A 150 -15.69 -2.64 -19.67
N LEU A 151 -16.42 -3.70 -19.26
CA LEU A 151 -16.33 -5.00 -19.91
C LEU A 151 -16.83 -4.96 -21.36
N TYR A 152 -17.94 -4.26 -21.62
CA TYR A 152 -18.45 -4.09 -22.98
C TYR A 152 -17.56 -3.17 -23.83
N MET A 153 -16.89 -2.18 -23.21
CA MET A 153 -15.87 -1.37 -23.91
C MET A 153 -14.70 -2.25 -24.37
N ARG A 154 -14.22 -3.13 -23.51
CA ARG A 154 -13.16 -4.10 -23.85
C ARG A 154 -13.53 -5.06 -24.96
N GLU A 155 -14.83 -5.40 -25.10
CA GLU A 155 -15.38 -6.23 -26.18
C GLU A 155 -15.72 -5.43 -27.45
N GLU A 156 -15.37 -4.15 -27.50
CA GLU A 156 -15.69 -3.21 -28.57
C GLU A 156 -17.20 -3.07 -28.84
N ASN A 157 -18.03 -3.41 -27.87
CA ASN A 157 -19.48 -3.21 -27.92
C ASN A 157 -19.85 -1.84 -27.34
N TRP A 158 -19.56 -0.80 -28.13
CA TRP A 158 -19.63 0.58 -27.68
C TRP A 158 -21.04 1.02 -27.30
N GLU A 159 -22.07 0.51 -27.98
CA GLU A 159 -23.47 0.80 -27.69
C GLU A 159 -23.85 0.35 -26.27
N LYS A 160 -23.53 -0.90 -25.92
CA LYS A 160 -23.77 -1.41 -24.56
C LYS A 160 -22.89 -0.73 -23.53
N ALA A 161 -21.65 -0.42 -23.85
CA ALA A 161 -20.75 0.30 -22.97
C ALA A 161 -21.31 1.68 -22.60
N GLU A 162 -21.81 2.44 -23.59
CA GLU A 162 -22.48 3.73 -23.37
C GLU A 162 -23.76 3.56 -22.53
N GLN A 163 -24.60 2.59 -22.87
CA GLN A 163 -25.83 2.31 -22.13
C GLN A 163 -25.56 2.04 -20.64
N TYR A 164 -24.55 1.22 -20.30
CA TYR A 164 -24.25 0.89 -18.92
C TYR A 164 -23.55 2.03 -18.19
N ALA A 165 -22.69 2.80 -18.84
CA ALA A 165 -22.10 4.00 -18.27
C ALA A 165 -23.17 5.04 -17.92
N LEU A 166 -24.15 5.27 -18.80
CA LEU A 166 -25.30 6.16 -18.55
C LEU A 166 -26.15 5.65 -17.41
N LYS A 167 -26.45 4.33 -17.34
CA LYS A 167 -27.18 3.73 -16.21
C LYS A 167 -26.45 3.93 -14.90
N SER A 168 -25.12 3.84 -14.87
CA SER A 168 -24.34 4.13 -13.66
C SER A 168 -24.58 5.58 -13.20
N LEU A 169 -24.56 6.54 -14.14
CA LEU A 169 -24.76 7.96 -13.87
C LEU A 169 -26.19 8.33 -13.49
N GLU A 170 -27.20 7.55 -13.90
CA GLU A 170 -28.60 7.73 -13.44
C GLU A 170 -28.71 7.57 -11.91
N TYR A 171 -27.93 6.65 -11.31
CA TYR A 171 -27.93 6.39 -9.88
C TYR A 171 -26.87 7.19 -9.11
N ASN A 172 -25.77 7.58 -9.75
CA ASN A 172 -24.74 8.41 -9.15
C ASN A 172 -24.07 9.29 -10.22
N GLN A 173 -24.55 10.52 -10.33
CA GLN A 173 -24.00 11.51 -11.26
C GLN A 173 -22.55 11.88 -11.01
N MET A 174 -21.99 11.53 -9.82
CA MET A 174 -20.60 11.79 -9.45
C MET A 174 -19.69 10.57 -9.69
N ASN A 175 -20.15 9.52 -10.36
CA ASN A 175 -19.29 8.40 -10.74
C ASN A 175 -18.29 8.82 -11.82
N LEU A 176 -17.05 9.11 -11.38
CA LEU A 176 -15.98 9.59 -12.24
C LEU A 176 -15.56 8.57 -13.30
N TYR A 177 -15.53 7.28 -12.95
CA TYR A 177 -15.15 6.22 -13.89
C TYR A 177 -16.18 6.05 -15.03
N ALA A 178 -17.46 6.17 -14.70
CA ALA A 178 -18.51 6.15 -15.74
C ALA A 178 -18.42 7.36 -16.67
N LYS A 179 -18.11 8.55 -16.13
CA LYS A 179 -17.85 9.76 -16.96
C LYS A 179 -16.61 9.58 -17.81
N GLN A 180 -15.53 9.06 -17.26
CA GLN A 180 -14.30 8.75 -17.98
C GLN A 180 -14.56 7.81 -19.14
N LEU A 181 -15.30 6.71 -18.88
CA LEU A 181 -15.66 5.76 -19.91
C LEU A 181 -16.46 6.41 -21.07
N LEU A 182 -17.41 7.31 -20.75
CA LEU A 182 -18.18 8.03 -21.76
C LEU A 182 -17.30 8.94 -22.63
N ILE A 183 -16.35 9.66 -22.03
CA ILE A 183 -15.42 10.52 -22.79
C ILE A 183 -14.60 9.69 -23.77
N VAL A 184 -14.05 8.55 -23.31
CA VAL A 184 -13.30 7.62 -24.17
C VAL A 184 -14.19 7.08 -25.30
N LEU A 185 -15.43 6.69 -24.99
CA LEU A 185 -16.41 6.24 -26.00
C LEU A 185 -16.70 7.31 -27.05
N TYR A 186 -16.92 8.56 -26.63
CA TYR A 186 -17.16 9.67 -27.56
C TYR A 186 -15.95 9.93 -28.45
N ARG A 187 -14.74 9.93 -27.94
CA ARG A 187 -13.53 10.03 -28.74
C ARG A 187 -13.41 8.88 -29.75
N LYS A 188 -13.55 7.63 -29.28
CA LYS A 188 -13.46 6.44 -30.17
C LYS A 188 -14.54 6.37 -31.20
N SER A 189 -15.73 6.94 -30.97
CA SER A 189 -16.85 7.02 -31.91
C SER A 189 -16.80 8.25 -32.81
N ASN A 190 -15.69 8.98 -32.85
CA ASN A 190 -15.50 10.21 -33.63
C ASN A 190 -16.49 11.35 -33.28
N HIS A 191 -16.95 11.41 -32.03
CA HIS A 191 -17.76 12.50 -31.51
C HIS A 191 -16.90 13.47 -30.68
N ALA A 192 -15.83 14.01 -31.27
CA ALA A 192 -14.83 14.83 -30.60
C ALA A 192 -15.42 16.05 -29.89
N GLU A 193 -16.37 16.77 -30.51
CA GLU A 193 -17.03 17.92 -29.88
C GLU A 193 -17.77 17.55 -28.61
N LYS A 194 -18.44 16.39 -28.59
CA LYS A 194 -19.13 15.89 -27.38
C LYS A 194 -18.14 15.50 -26.28
N ALA A 195 -17.04 14.84 -26.65
CA ALA A 195 -15.98 14.51 -25.73
C ALA A 195 -15.37 15.77 -25.09
N LEU A 196 -15.02 16.79 -25.90
CA LEU A 196 -14.45 18.05 -25.43
C LEU A 196 -15.41 18.81 -24.50
N SER A 197 -16.72 18.83 -24.81
CA SER A 197 -17.72 19.45 -23.93
C SER A 197 -17.81 18.78 -22.55
N GLU A 198 -17.71 17.45 -22.48
CA GLU A 198 -17.67 16.74 -21.18
C GLU A 198 -16.34 16.94 -20.46
N ILE A 199 -15.23 16.98 -21.17
CA ILE A 199 -13.90 17.30 -20.65
C ILE A 199 -13.89 18.69 -19.99
N GLU A 200 -14.42 19.72 -20.67
CA GLU A 200 -14.49 21.08 -20.14
C GLU A 200 -15.25 21.12 -18.81
N LYS A 201 -16.44 20.50 -18.74
CA LYS A 201 -17.24 20.41 -17.51
C LYS A 201 -16.48 19.70 -16.37
N MET A 202 -15.76 18.63 -16.70
CA MET A 202 -14.98 17.89 -15.72
C MET A 202 -13.78 18.69 -15.23
N THR A 203 -13.10 19.39 -16.10
CA THR A 203 -11.95 20.24 -15.79
C THR A 203 -12.33 21.42 -14.87
N GLU A 204 -13.49 22.04 -15.12
CA GLU A 204 -14.01 23.10 -14.24
C GLU A 204 -14.31 22.61 -12.83
N GLN A 205 -14.89 21.41 -12.72
CA GLN A 205 -15.27 20.83 -11.43
C GLN A 205 -14.07 20.22 -10.67
N LEU A 206 -13.17 19.56 -11.38
CA LEU A 206 -12.08 18.74 -10.83
C LEU A 206 -10.78 18.94 -11.65
N PRO A 207 -10.11 20.10 -11.50
CA PRO A 207 -8.98 20.48 -12.34
C PRO A 207 -7.73 19.58 -12.19
N LEU A 208 -7.68 18.73 -11.14
CA LEU A 208 -6.55 17.86 -10.85
C LEU A 208 -6.73 16.42 -11.41
N LEU A 209 -7.75 16.19 -12.23
CA LEU A 209 -7.95 14.88 -12.87
C LEU A 209 -7.04 14.72 -14.09
N HIS A 210 -5.91 14.05 -13.91
CA HIS A 210 -4.90 13.88 -14.98
C HIS A 210 -5.42 13.10 -16.19
N TRP A 211 -6.33 12.14 -16.02
CA TRP A 211 -6.89 11.39 -17.14
C TRP A 211 -7.75 12.26 -18.08
N VAL A 212 -8.42 13.29 -17.57
CA VAL A 212 -9.17 14.26 -18.40
C VAL A 212 -8.18 15.02 -19.29
N ARG A 213 -7.05 15.45 -18.73
CA ARG A 213 -5.97 16.13 -19.46
C ARG A 213 -5.30 15.22 -20.49
N PHE A 214 -5.24 13.92 -20.21
CA PHE A 214 -4.76 12.96 -21.19
C PHE A 214 -5.72 12.79 -22.37
N GLU A 215 -7.04 12.81 -22.13
CA GLU A 215 -8.04 12.80 -23.22
C GLU A 215 -8.01 14.11 -24.04
N GLU A 216 -7.74 15.28 -23.43
CA GLU A 216 -7.46 16.52 -24.16
C GLU A 216 -6.27 16.36 -25.11
N TYR A 217 -5.19 15.75 -24.62
CA TYR A 217 -4.00 15.46 -25.42
C TYR A 217 -4.32 14.49 -26.59
N LEU A 218 -5.07 13.43 -26.33
CA LEU A 218 -5.44 12.47 -27.38
C LEU A 218 -6.39 13.05 -28.44
N LEU A 219 -7.12 14.10 -28.11
CA LEU A 219 -7.98 14.86 -29.01
C LEU A 219 -7.25 16.02 -29.72
N GLU A 220 -5.93 16.11 -29.57
CA GLU A 220 -5.09 17.19 -30.12
C GLU A 220 -5.50 18.59 -29.63
N ALA A 221 -6.22 18.67 -28.49
CA ALA A 221 -6.62 19.93 -27.87
C ALA A 221 -5.54 20.48 -26.92
N SER A 222 -4.50 19.69 -26.60
CA SER A 222 -3.31 20.08 -25.84
C SER A 222 -2.07 19.34 -26.35
N THR A 223 -0.88 19.82 -25.98
CA THR A 223 0.41 19.21 -26.36
C THR A 223 0.88 18.20 -25.30
N ALA A 224 1.86 17.36 -25.66
CA ALA A 224 2.48 16.40 -24.74
C ALA A 224 3.19 17.11 -23.58
N GLU A 225 3.82 18.27 -23.84
CA GLU A 225 4.48 19.10 -22.86
C GLU A 225 3.47 19.72 -21.88
N GLU A 226 2.34 20.23 -22.36
CA GLU A 226 1.26 20.76 -21.51
C GLU A 226 0.72 19.68 -20.61
N PHE A 227 0.36 18.50 -21.14
CA PHE A 227 -0.13 17.38 -20.37
C PHE A 227 0.90 16.94 -19.29
N SER A 228 2.15 16.70 -19.69
CA SER A 228 3.18 16.19 -18.77
C SER A 228 3.56 17.19 -17.69
N SER A 229 3.50 18.49 -17.95
CA SER A 229 3.81 19.56 -16.98
C SER A 229 2.84 19.61 -15.81
N LEU A 230 1.63 19.07 -15.96
CA LEU A 230 0.61 19.01 -14.91
C LEU A 230 0.83 17.87 -13.91
N ILE A 231 1.65 16.87 -14.26
CA ILE A 231 1.94 15.72 -13.40
C ILE A 231 3.25 15.98 -12.67
N CYS A 232 3.19 16.77 -11.61
CA CYS A 232 4.34 17.25 -10.84
C CYS A 232 4.42 16.69 -9.40
N ASN A 233 3.75 15.58 -9.13
CA ASN A 233 3.87 14.86 -7.86
C ASN A 233 5.23 14.12 -7.76
N GLU A 234 5.65 13.82 -6.53
CA GLU A 234 6.96 13.20 -6.23
C GLU A 234 7.19 11.86 -6.96
N LEU A 235 6.14 11.08 -7.16
CA LEU A 235 6.16 9.79 -7.84
C LEU A 235 5.32 9.83 -9.12
N SER A 236 5.63 10.73 -10.03
CA SER A 236 4.87 10.97 -11.26
C SER A 236 4.66 9.70 -12.11
N PHE A 237 5.63 8.78 -12.12
CA PHE A 237 5.53 7.50 -12.81
C PHE A 237 4.36 6.64 -12.30
N GLU A 238 3.99 6.71 -11.02
CA GLU A 238 2.82 5.99 -10.49
C GLU A 238 1.51 6.50 -11.07
N THR A 239 1.39 7.81 -11.31
CA THR A 239 0.22 8.41 -11.95
C THR A 239 0.04 7.94 -13.39
N TYR A 240 1.12 7.95 -14.18
CA TYR A 240 1.08 7.41 -15.55
C TYR A 240 0.74 5.93 -15.59
N MET A 241 1.34 5.13 -14.72
CA MET A 241 1.06 3.70 -14.64
C MET A 241 -0.38 3.41 -14.23
N GLU A 242 -0.93 4.15 -13.28
CA GLU A 242 -2.31 3.98 -12.83
C GLU A 242 -3.31 4.25 -13.95
N MET A 243 -3.11 5.33 -14.69
CA MET A 243 -3.91 5.62 -15.89
C MET A 243 -3.74 4.53 -16.96
N ALA A 244 -2.50 4.11 -17.24
CA ALA A 244 -2.23 3.09 -18.26
C ALA A 244 -2.90 1.75 -17.96
N VAL A 245 -2.92 1.33 -16.69
CA VAL A 245 -3.60 0.10 -16.24
C VAL A 245 -5.11 0.19 -16.47
N TRP A 246 -5.71 1.35 -16.22
CA TRP A 246 -7.14 1.51 -16.50
C TRP A 246 -7.43 1.40 -18.00
N TYR A 247 -6.65 2.09 -18.89
CA TYR A 247 -6.81 1.97 -20.34
C TYR A 247 -6.58 0.54 -20.83
N GLU A 248 -5.58 -0.17 -20.30
CA GLU A 248 -5.39 -1.60 -20.59
C GLU A 248 -6.62 -2.42 -20.21
N SER A 249 -7.20 -2.15 -19.03
CA SER A 249 -8.33 -2.91 -18.51
C SER A 249 -9.59 -2.82 -19.36
N ILE A 250 -9.79 -1.71 -20.07
CA ILE A 250 -10.90 -1.47 -20.99
C ILE A 250 -10.55 -1.77 -22.47
N GLY A 251 -9.35 -2.34 -22.73
CA GLY A 251 -8.92 -2.72 -24.08
C GLY A 251 -8.28 -1.60 -24.92
N CYS A 252 -8.09 -0.41 -24.37
CA CYS A 252 -7.44 0.73 -25.02
C CYS A 252 -5.92 0.63 -24.92
N LEU A 253 -5.34 -0.36 -25.62
CA LEU A 253 -3.93 -0.75 -25.48
C LEU A 253 -2.96 0.32 -26.04
N ASP A 254 -3.33 1.03 -27.10
CA ASP A 254 -2.49 2.09 -27.70
C ASP A 254 -2.39 3.31 -26.80
N GLU A 255 -3.49 3.68 -26.14
CA GLU A 255 -3.51 4.74 -25.14
C GLU A 255 -2.65 4.39 -23.92
N ALA A 256 -2.73 3.14 -23.46
CA ALA A 256 -1.88 2.66 -22.38
C ALA A 256 -0.39 2.71 -22.74
N ILE A 257 0.00 2.31 -23.98
CA ILE A 257 1.37 2.42 -24.48
C ILE A 257 1.81 3.88 -24.53
N THR A 258 0.94 4.77 -25.00
CA THR A 258 1.22 6.22 -25.06
C THR A 258 1.55 6.78 -23.68
N LEU A 259 0.72 6.47 -22.66
CA LEU A 259 0.97 6.89 -21.27
C LEU A 259 2.30 6.35 -20.73
N LEU A 260 2.60 5.07 -20.94
CA LEU A 260 3.84 4.45 -20.47
C LEU A 260 5.07 5.01 -21.18
N SER A 261 4.91 5.62 -22.35
CA SER A 261 6.02 6.26 -23.07
C SER A 261 6.49 7.57 -22.43
N PHE A 262 5.68 8.20 -21.58
CA PHE A 262 6.12 9.35 -20.76
C PHE A 262 7.06 8.94 -19.60
N VAL A 263 7.12 7.65 -19.25
CA VAL A 263 7.90 7.11 -18.13
C VAL A 263 8.75 5.90 -18.50
N ASP A 264 9.30 5.87 -19.68
CA ASP A 264 10.11 4.78 -20.25
C ASP A 264 11.46 4.57 -19.55
N THR A 265 11.83 5.44 -18.64
CA THR A 265 12.99 5.26 -17.75
C THR A 265 12.70 4.37 -16.56
N TYR A 266 11.43 4.18 -16.19
CA TYR A 266 11.01 3.41 -15.02
C TYR A 266 10.83 1.93 -15.38
N PRO A 267 11.56 0.99 -14.72
CA PRO A 267 11.57 -0.42 -15.12
C PRO A 267 10.18 -1.06 -15.15
N ILE A 268 9.33 -0.76 -14.15
CA ILE A 268 8.00 -1.38 -14.07
C ILE A 268 7.10 -0.93 -15.23
N ALA A 269 7.23 0.32 -15.67
CA ALA A 269 6.51 0.82 -16.85
C ALA A 269 6.95 0.09 -18.13
N LEU A 270 8.24 -0.23 -18.26
CA LEU A 270 8.75 -1.01 -19.39
C LEU A 270 8.25 -2.47 -19.36
N TYR A 271 8.21 -3.13 -18.19
CA TYR A 271 7.60 -4.45 -18.05
C TYR A 271 6.12 -4.41 -18.44
N GLN A 272 5.37 -3.40 -17.99
CA GLN A 272 3.96 -3.22 -18.35
C GLN A 272 3.80 -3.02 -19.87
N LYS A 273 4.66 -2.17 -20.46
CA LYS A 273 4.68 -1.93 -21.90
C LYS A 273 4.97 -3.19 -22.70
N ALA A 274 5.97 -3.97 -22.27
CA ALA A 274 6.29 -5.28 -22.85
C ALA A 274 5.07 -6.21 -22.82
N TYR A 275 4.37 -6.29 -21.70
CA TYR A 275 3.18 -7.10 -21.53
C TYR A 275 2.03 -6.64 -22.45
N ILE A 276 1.84 -5.33 -22.62
CA ILE A 276 0.81 -4.80 -23.53
C ILE A 276 1.14 -5.15 -25.00
N TYR A 277 2.42 -5.10 -25.41
CA TYR A 277 2.83 -5.56 -26.74
C TYR A 277 2.53 -7.05 -26.95
N HIS A 278 2.76 -7.87 -25.92
CA HIS A 278 2.35 -9.29 -25.92
C HIS A 278 0.82 -9.43 -26.10
N LEU A 279 0.02 -8.67 -25.36
CA LEU A 279 -1.45 -8.69 -25.51
C LEU A 279 -1.92 -8.28 -26.92
N LYS A 280 -1.15 -7.45 -27.61
CA LYS A 280 -1.39 -7.07 -29.02
C LYS A 280 -0.92 -8.14 -30.03
N GLY A 281 -0.25 -9.21 -29.58
CA GLY A 281 0.34 -10.24 -30.44
C GLY A 281 1.68 -9.82 -31.06
N ASP A 282 2.27 -8.70 -30.67
CA ASP A 282 3.61 -8.28 -31.09
C ASP A 282 4.68 -8.80 -30.13
N GLU A 283 5.01 -10.08 -30.27
CA GLU A 283 6.03 -10.73 -29.44
C GLU A 283 7.43 -10.14 -29.62
N LYS A 284 7.74 -9.60 -30.81
CA LYS A 284 9.04 -8.95 -31.06
C LYS A 284 9.15 -7.65 -30.26
N GLY A 285 8.14 -6.80 -30.32
CA GLY A 285 8.05 -5.60 -29.52
C GLY A 285 8.08 -5.91 -28.04
N ALA A 286 7.34 -6.93 -27.59
CA ALA A 286 7.33 -7.39 -26.20
C ALA A 286 8.73 -7.74 -25.70
N MET A 287 9.51 -8.52 -26.46
CA MET A 287 10.89 -8.89 -26.08
C MET A 287 11.84 -7.71 -26.03
N VAL A 288 11.71 -6.73 -26.92
CA VAL A 288 12.54 -5.52 -26.91
C VAL A 288 12.36 -4.76 -25.59
N PHE A 289 11.11 -4.50 -25.19
CA PHE A 289 10.82 -3.77 -23.94
C PHE A 289 11.14 -4.59 -22.69
N LEU A 290 10.96 -5.92 -22.73
CA LEU A 290 11.39 -6.83 -21.65
C LEU A 290 12.91 -6.77 -21.43
N ASP A 291 13.69 -6.84 -22.49
CA ASP A 291 15.15 -6.73 -22.43
C ASP A 291 15.60 -5.35 -21.95
N GLU A 292 14.89 -4.30 -22.34
CA GLU A 292 15.17 -2.95 -21.86
C GLU A 292 14.86 -2.82 -20.36
N ALA A 293 13.72 -3.32 -19.89
CA ALA A 293 13.36 -3.34 -18.48
C ALA A 293 14.40 -4.08 -17.64
N ASN A 294 14.87 -5.24 -18.12
CA ASN A 294 15.91 -6.04 -17.47
C ASN A 294 17.26 -5.31 -17.32
N LYS A 295 17.57 -4.37 -18.19
CA LYS A 295 18.81 -3.57 -18.13
C LYS A 295 18.72 -2.39 -17.17
N LYS A 296 17.52 -1.88 -16.85
CA LYS A 296 17.35 -0.73 -15.96
C LYS A 296 17.79 -1.03 -14.53
N SER A 297 18.22 0.02 -13.84
CA SER A 297 18.61 -0.06 -12.42
C SER A 297 17.38 -0.35 -11.53
N PRO A 298 17.51 -1.19 -10.50
CA PRO A 298 16.46 -1.40 -9.50
C PRO A 298 16.38 -0.29 -8.44
N LYS A 299 17.23 0.73 -8.54
CA LYS A 299 17.29 1.81 -7.56
C LYS A 299 16.02 2.63 -7.56
N MET A 300 15.43 2.84 -6.38
CA MET A 300 14.15 3.55 -6.17
C MET A 300 12.95 2.91 -6.88
N VAL A 301 12.97 1.59 -7.05
CA VAL A 301 11.87 0.82 -7.64
C VAL A 301 11.22 -0.04 -6.55
N PHE A 302 9.99 0.30 -6.16
CA PHE A 302 9.26 -0.35 -5.07
C PHE A 302 7.84 -0.71 -5.51
N PRO A 303 7.67 -1.73 -6.38
CA PRO A 303 6.35 -2.13 -6.84
C PRO A 303 5.54 -2.73 -5.69
N PHE A 304 4.25 -2.37 -5.62
CA PHE A 304 3.34 -2.81 -4.56
C PHE A 304 1.95 -3.18 -5.09
N ARG A 305 1.65 -2.87 -6.36
CA ARG A 305 0.32 -3.05 -6.94
C ARG A 305 0.10 -4.49 -7.41
N ALA A 306 -1.04 -5.08 -7.05
CA ALA A 306 -1.37 -6.47 -7.39
C ALA A 306 -1.43 -6.72 -8.91
N HIS A 307 -1.89 -5.76 -9.73
CA HIS A 307 -1.95 -5.93 -11.18
C HIS A 307 -0.55 -6.06 -11.82
N THR A 308 0.48 -5.42 -11.24
CA THR A 308 1.87 -5.55 -11.70
C THR A 308 2.40 -6.98 -11.50
N LEU A 309 1.86 -7.73 -10.54
CA LEU A 309 2.25 -9.11 -10.30
C LEU A 309 2.01 -9.99 -11.54
N LYS A 310 0.84 -9.86 -12.19
CA LYS A 310 0.52 -10.58 -13.43
C LYS A 310 1.52 -10.33 -14.56
N VAL A 311 1.92 -9.07 -14.71
CA VAL A 311 2.94 -8.66 -15.71
C VAL A 311 4.29 -9.30 -15.42
N LEU A 312 4.72 -9.26 -14.15
CA LEU A 312 5.99 -9.84 -13.73
C LEU A 312 5.97 -11.38 -13.72
N GLU A 313 4.82 -12.01 -13.54
CA GLU A 313 4.66 -13.47 -13.70
C GLU A 313 4.82 -13.89 -15.15
N TRP A 314 4.20 -13.15 -16.10
CA TRP A 314 4.44 -13.34 -17.52
C TRP A 314 5.94 -13.15 -17.87
N ALA A 315 6.56 -12.08 -17.41
CA ALA A 315 7.98 -11.80 -17.65
C ALA A 315 8.90 -12.90 -17.07
N ALA A 316 8.57 -13.47 -15.90
CA ALA A 316 9.30 -14.58 -15.28
C ALA A 316 9.24 -15.87 -16.09
N GLY A 317 8.22 -16.07 -16.93
CA GLY A 317 8.15 -17.18 -17.88
C GLY A 317 9.11 -17.05 -19.07
N LEU A 318 9.65 -15.83 -19.30
CA LEU A 318 10.49 -15.52 -20.45
C LEU A 318 11.93 -15.13 -20.09
N SER A 319 12.20 -14.77 -18.83
CA SER A 319 13.51 -14.27 -18.40
C SER A 319 13.82 -14.66 -16.95
N ASP A 320 15.04 -15.15 -16.73
CA ASP A 320 15.60 -15.51 -15.42
C ASP A 320 16.22 -14.30 -14.69
N ASN A 321 15.95 -13.05 -15.13
CA ASN A 321 16.53 -11.88 -14.50
C ASN A 321 16.07 -11.77 -13.04
N TRP A 322 17.03 -11.74 -12.12
CA TRP A 322 16.76 -11.70 -10.67
C TRP A 322 15.85 -10.53 -10.22
N LYS A 323 15.85 -9.41 -10.96
CA LYS A 323 15.01 -8.24 -10.65
C LYS A 323 13.53 -8.58 -10.72
N ILE A 324 13.12 -9.46 -11.63
CA ILE A 324 11.72 -9.90 -11.76
C ILE A 324 11.28 -10.61 -10.47
N SER A 325 12.07 -11.57 -9.98
CA SER A 325 11.80 -12.26 -8.71
C SER A 325 11.85 -11.30 -7.51
N TYR A 326 12.77 -10.34 -7.51
CA TYR A 326 12.85 -9.30 -6.50
C TYR A 326 11.58 -8.44 -6.46
N TYR A 327 11.15 -7.90 -7.59
CA TYR A 327 9.94 -7.07 -7.68
C TYR A 327 8.66 -7.85 -7.29
N ARG A 328 8.54 -9.10 -7.74
CA ARG A 328 7.45 -9.98 -7.29
C ARG A 328 7.49 -10.19 -5.78
N GLY A 329 8.67 -10.39 -5.22
CA GLY A 329 8.88 -10.50 -3.78
C GLY A 329 8.44 -9.26 -3.01
N LEU A 330 8.76 -8.07 -3.51
CA LEU A 330 8.33 -6.80 -2.91
C LEU A 330 6.80 -6.66 -2.91
N ILE A 331 6.12 -7.01 -4.01
CA ILE A 331 4.66 -6.99 -4.09
C ILE A 331 4.06 -7.99 -3.10
N GLN A 332 4.55 -9.22 -3.03
CA GLN A 332 4.07 -10.21 -2.06
C GLN A 332 4.29 -9.76 -0.61
N TRP A 333 5.41 -9.10 -0.34
CA TRP A 333 5.68 -8.55 0.99
C TRP A 333 4.70 -7.42 1.35
N SER A 334 4.43 -6.51 0.42
CA SER A 334 3.52 -5.36 0.64
C SER A 334 2.10 -5.79 1.02
N VAL A 335 1.64 -6.95 0.55
CA VAL A 335 0.33 -7.53 0.89
C VAL A 335 0.38 -8.53 2.07
N GLY A 336 1.55 -8.65 2.73
CA GLY A 336 1.73 -9.50 3.92
C GLY A 336 2.02 -10.98 3.64
N ASN A 337 2.24 -11.39 2.40
CA ASN A 337 2.59 -12.77 2.02
C ASN A 337 4.10 -13.01 2.20
N THR A 338 4.59 -12.88 3.45
CA THR A 338 6.02 -12.89 3.78
C THR A 338 6.73 -14.18 3.38
N CYS A 339 6.07 -15.33 3.51
CA CYS A 339 6.65 -16.61 3.10
C CYS A 339 6.90 -16.67 1.59
N CYS A 340 5.93 -16.23 0.78
CA CYS A 340 6.07 -16.18 -0.67
C CYS A 340 7.16 -15.18 -1.08
N ALA A 341 7.17 -14.00 -0.46
CA ALA A 341 8.20 -12.97 -0.66
C ALA A 341 9.60 -13.53 -0.38
N LEU A 342 9.82 -14.18 0.77
CA LEU A 342 11.10 -14.75 1.14
C LEU A 342 11.56 -15.84 0.16
N ASN A 343 10.66 -16.71 -0.29
CA ASN A 343 10.96 -17.75 -1.29
C ASN A 343 11.42 -17.14 -2.62
N LEU A 344 10.75 -16.08 -3.09
CA LEU A 344 11.12 -15.35 -4.29
C LEU A 344 12.51 -14.68 -4.16
N LEU A 345 12.80 -14.05 -3.02
CA LEU A 345 14.12 -13.47 -2.77
C LEU A 345 15.20 -14.54 -2.63
N ASN A 346 14.91 -15.68 -2.01
CA ASN A 346 15.86 -16.78 -1.89
C ASN A 346 16.18 -17.43 -3.25
N SER A 347 15.24 -17.45 -4.20
CA SER A 347 15.48 -17.96 -5.55
C SER A 347 16.53 -17.15 -6.32
N CYS A 348 16.71 -15.86 -5.97
CA CYS A 348 17.74 -15.00 -6.57
C CYS A 348 19.16 -15.38 -6.13
N LYS A 349 19.34 -16.19 -5.08
CA LYS A 349 20.63 -16.59 -4.50
C LYS A 349 21.49 -15.34 -4.17
N ASP A 350 22.76 -15.34 -4.60
CA ASP A 350 23.72 -14.26 -4.41
C ASP A 350 24.08 -13.56 -5.75
N VAL A 351 23.20 -13.68 -6.74
CA VAL A 351 23.35 -13.02 -8.04
C VAL A 351 23.12 -11.49 -7.97
N PRO A 352 22.16 -10.97 -7.12
CA PRO A 352 21.90 -9.54 -7.07
C PRO A 352 23.13 -8.70 -6.70
N ASP A 353 23.32 -7.60 -7.42
CA ASP A 353 24.37 -6.59 -7.20
C ASP A 353 23.83 -5.31 -6.53
N TYR A 354 22.73 -5.43 -5.78
CA TYR A 354 21.99 -4.32 -5.21
C TYR A 354 21.79 -4.47 -3.70
N ALA A 355 22.36 -3.53 -2.93
CA ALA A 355 22.36 -3.63 -1.46
C ALA A 355 20.96 -3.72 -0.84
N ALA A 356 19.97 -2.96 -1.37
CA ALA A 356 18.61 -2.97 -0.83
C ALA A 356 17.92 -4.33 -1.00
N PHE A 357 18.30 -5.14 -2.01
CA PHE A 357 17.83 -6.52 -2.13
C PHE A 357 18.20 -7.35 -0.90
N TYR A 358 19.46 -7.28 -0.49
CA TYR A 358 19.96 -8.04 0.66
C TYR A 358 19.38 -7.52 1.98
N LEU A 359 19.20 -6.19 2.12
CA LEU A 359 18.48 -5.63 3.27
C LEU A 359 17.04 -6.16 3.36
N SER A 360 16.34 -6.23 2.24
CA SER A 360 14.97 -6.76 2.17
C SER A 360 14.92 -8.24 2.55
N ARG A 361 15.87 -9.04 2.05
CA ARG A 361 15.94 -10.48 2.36
C ARG A 361 16.30 -10.75 3.82
N ALA A 362 17.23 -9.98 4.39
CA ALA A 362 17.57 -10.04 5.79
C ALA A 362 16.39 -9.69 6.71
N GLU A 363 15.64 -8.63 6.37
CA GLU A 363 14.46 -8.21 7.13
C GLU A 363 13.35 -9.28 7.13
N LEU A 364 13.13 -9.94 6.00
CA LEU A 364 12.16 -11.04 5.91
C LEU A 364 12.58 -12.28 6.71
N ARG A 365 13.88 -12.53 6.87
CA ARG A 365 14.40 -13.67 7.64
C ARG A 365 14.22 -13.51 9.14
N LYS A 366 14.27 -12.30 9.67
CA LYS A 366 14.05 -11.93 11.09
C LYS A 366 14.85 -12.71 12.15
N ASP A 367 15.85 -13.46 11.75
CA ASP A 367 16.65 -14.33 12.63
C ASP A 367 18.15 -14.20 12.36
N LYS A 368 18.95 -15.02 13.05
CA LYS A 368 20.41 -15.05 12.86
C LYS A 368 20.85 -15.37 11.44
N SER A 369 19.99 -15.95 10.61
CA SER A 369 20.29 -16.26 9.20
C SER A 369 20.36 -15.03 8.30
N GLY A 370 19.91 -13.86 8.76
CA GLY A 370 19.98 -12.58 8.03
C GLY A 370 21.37 -11.94 8.00
N LEU A 371 22.30 -12.31 8.89
CA LEU A 371 23.61 -11.68 8.97
C LEU A 371 24.46 -11.72 7.68
N PRO A 372 24.54 -12.84 6.93
CA PRO A 372 25.27 -12.88 5.66
C PRO A 372 24.76 -11.84 4.65
N ASP A 373 23.44 -11.64 4.61
CA ASP A 373 22.82 -10.65 3.73
C ASP A 373 23.18 -9.22 4.14
N LEU A 374 23.17 -8.91 5.43
CA LEU A 374 23.57 -7.58 5.94
C LEU A 374 25.04 -7.28 5.65
N LEU A 375 25.91 -8.27 5.76
CA LEU A 375 27.33 -8.14 5.40
C LEU A 375 27.52 -7.93 3.90
N MET A 376 26.75 -8.63 3.05
CA MET A 376 26.77 -8.42 1.61
C MET A 376 26.23 -7.04 1.25
N ALA A 377 25.13 -6.59 1.85
CA ALA A 377 24.62 -5.24 1.66
C ALA A 377 25.65 -4.17 2.00
N GLN A 378 26.36 -4.32 3.12
CA GLN A 378 27.43 -3.41 3.54
C GLN A 378 28.62 -3.42 2.56
N LYS A 379 28.93 -4.57 1.98
CA LYS A 379 30.00 -4.69 0.97
C LYS A 379 29.65 -3.96 -0.33
N LEU A 380 28.39 -4.02 -0.75
CA LEU A 380 27.90 -3.39 -1.98
C LEU A 380 27.68 -1.88 -1.82
N ASP A 381 27.20 -1.46 -0.68
CA ASP A 381 26.91 -0.05 -0.38
C ASP A 381 27.25 0.26 1.07
N GLN A 382 28.06 1.28 1.28
CA GLN A 382 28.44 1.76 2.61
C GLN A 382 27.67 3.00 3.07
N SER A 383 26.45 3.17 2.57
CA SER A 383 25.55 4.22 3.02
C SER A 383 25.18 4.07 4.50
N TRP A 384 24.64 5.13 5.08
CA TRP A 384 24.19 5.08 6.47
C TRP A 384 23.11 4.00 6.72
N ARG A 385 22.32 3.66 5.70
CA ARG A 385 21.26 2.64 5.83
C ARG A 385 21.85 1.25 6.06
N THR A 386 22.79 0.82 5.24
CA THR A 386 23.44 -0.49 5.40
C THR A 386 24.19 -0.60 6.72
N GLN A 387 24.83 0.48 7.16
CA GLN A 387 25.50 0.55 8.47
C GLN A 387 24.48 0.45 9.62
N TYR A 388 23.36 1.15 9.52
CA TYR A 388 22.30 1.13 10.51
C TYR A 388 21.68 -0.27 10.65
N TYR A 389 21.32 -0.92 9.54
CA TYR A 389 20.73 -2.27 9.58
C TYR A 389 21.68 -3.29 10.21
N LEU A 390 22.97 -3.25 9.87
CA LEU A 390 23.95 -4.13 10.48
C LEU A 390 24.17 -3.84 11.97
N LEU A 391 24.25 -2.58 12.37
CA LEU A 391 24.32 -2.16 13.76
C LEU A 391 23.09 -2.59 14.54
N ASN A 392 21.89 -2.36 13.98
CA ASN A 392 20.64 -2.76 14.58
C ASN A 392 20.58 -4.27 14.80
N TYR A 393 21.00 -5.06 13.80
CA TYR A 393 21.08 -6.52 13.93
C TYR A 393 21.92 -6.95 15.15
N TYR A 394 23.12 -6.39 15.32
CA TYR A 394 23.98 -6.73 16.47
C TYR A 394 23.38 -6.27 17.80
N VAL A 395 22.69 -5.13 17.83
CA VAL A 395 21.96 -4.63 19.00
C VAL A 395 20.79 -5.58 19.37
N ASP A 396 19.98 -5.94 18.40
CA ASP A 396 18.79 -6.80 18.59
C ASP A 396 19.17 -8.24 19.01
N HIS A 397 20.41 -8.68 18.69
CA HIS A 397 20.94 -9.98 19.10
C HIS A 397 21.90 -9.89 20.29
N GLU A 398 21.95 -8.73 20.99
CA GLU A 398 22.78 -8.50 22.19
C GLU A 398 24.28 -8.76 21.96
N GLN A 399 24.75 -8.65 20.71
CA GLN A 399 26.16 -8.81 20.34
C GLN A 399 26.89 -7.47 20.52
N TRP A 400 27.00 -7.04 21.79
CA TRP A 400 27.43 -5.69 22.15
C TRP A 400 28.83 -5.31 21.66
N ALA A 401 29.77 -6.24 21.69
CA ALA A 401 31.15 -6.00 21.20
C ALA A 401 31.18 -5.67 19.72
N GLU A 402 30.45 -6.44 18.89
CA GLU A 402 30.33 -6.20 17.46
C GLU A 402 29.49 -4.93 17.17
N ALA A 403 28.42 -4.70 17.94
CA ALA A 403 27.61 -3.50 17.85
C ALA A 403 28.45 -2.23 18.11
N VAL A 404 29.31 -2.23 19.14
CA VAL A 404 30.23 -1.10 19.43
C VAL A 404 31.24 -0.90 18.30
N LYS A 405 31.80 -1.99 17.74
CA LYS A 405 32.77 -1.93 16.65
C LYS A 405 32.15 -1.32 15.39
N VAL A 406 31.00 -1.84 14.96
CA VAL A 406 30.27 -1.34 13.77
C VAL A 406 29.75 0.08 14.03
N GLY A 407 29.14 0.32 15.19
CA GLY A 407 28.60 1.62 15.58
C GLY A 407 29.65 2.71 15.62
N ARG A 408 30.85 2.43 16.13
CA ARG A 408 31.99 3.39 16.12
C ARG A 408 32.36 3.83 14.72
N ASN A 409 32.48 2.88 13.79
CA ASN A 409 32.84 3.17 12.40
C ASN A 409 31.72 3.96 11.68
N ALA A 410 30.47 3.54 11.89
CA ALA A 410 29.31 4.19 11.31
C ALA A 410 29.14 5.62 11.86
N TYR A 411 29.24 5.81 13.17
CA TYR A 411 29.12 7.14 13.81
C TYR A 411 30.24 8.08 13.42
N LYS A 412 31.49 7.58 13.27
CA LYS A 412 32.58 8.40 12.74
C LYS A 412 32.31 8.92 11.34
N ARG A 413 31.63 8.14 10.49
CA ARG A 413 31.31 8.50 9.10
C ARG A 413 30.07 9.36 8.97
N TYR A 414 29.09 9.15 9.86
CA TYR A 414 27.79 9.81 9.87
C TYR A 414 27.46 10.37 11.27
N PRO A 415 28.23 11.36 11.77
CA PRO A 415 28.11 11.83 13.15
C PRO A 415 26.77 12.51 13.46
N ASP A 416 26.13 13.10 12.45
CA ASP A 416 24.85 13.80 12.58
C ASP A 416 23.65 12.89 12.31
N ASN A 417 23.88 11.59 12.04
CA ASN A 417 22.77 10.67 11.82
C ASN A 417 22.20 10.18 13.15
N TYR A 418 21.00 10.63 13.46
CA TYR A 418 20.30 10.32 14.71
C TYR A 418 20.16 8.81 14.96
N TYR A 419 19.75 8.04 13.93
CA TYR A 419 19.51 6.60 14.05
C TYR A 419 20.78 5.82 14.39
N ILE A 420 21.88 6.13 13.73
CA ILE A 420 23.19 5.52 14.01
C ILE A 420 23.68 5.92 15.40
N GLY A 421 23.61 7.22 15.73
CA GLY A 421 24.09 7.73 17.00
C GLY A 421 23.33 7.12 18.17
N LEU A 422 22.00 6.99 18.07
CA LEU A 422 21.17 6.42 19.09
C LEU A 422 21.46 4.93 19.34
N LYS A 423 21.55 4.13 18.29
CA LYS A 423 21.91 2.70 18.39
C LYS A 423 23.34 2.48 18.87
N TYR A 424 24.27 3.34 18.48
CA TYR A 424 25.64 3.31 18.99
C TYR A 424 25.73 3.66 20.48
N ALA A 425 25.00 4.70 20.91
CA ALA A 425 24.90 5.05 22.33
C ALA A 425 24.32 3.92 23.17
N MET A 426 23.29 3.22 22.63
CA MET A 426 22.71 2.02 23.25
C MET A 426 23.76 0.90 23.40
N ALA A 427 24.47 0.58 22.32
CA ALA A 427 25.53 -0.44 22.35
C ALA A 427 26.64 -0.11 23.34
N LEU A 428 27.06 1.16 23.41
CA LEU A 428 28.03 1.64 24.42
C LEU A 428 27.50 1.47 25.84
N CYS A 429 26.25 1.82 26.11
CA CYS A 429 25.62 1.66 27.44
C CYS A 429 25.61 0.20 27.85
N GLU A 430 25.10 -0.68 27.02
CA GLU A 430 24.99 -2.11 27.33
C GLU A 430 26.33 -2.83 27.41
N SER A 431 27.38 -2.29 26.78
CA SER A 431 28.78 -2.79 26.94
C SER A 431 29.56 -2.20 28.10
N GLY A 432 28.89 -1.46 29.01
CA GLY A 432 29.53 -0.86 30.19
C GLY A 432 30.33 0.41 29.95
N GLN A 433 30.25 0.99 28.74
CA GLN A 433 30.94 2.23 28.36
C GLN A 433 30.05 3.46 28.59
N TYR A 434 29.52 3.62 29.79
CA TYR A 434 28.47 4.57 30.14
C TYR A 434 28.80 6.02 29.80
N MET A 435 30.00 6.50 30.15
CA MET A 435 30.42 7.87 29.87
C MET A 435 30.55 8.13 28.37
N ALA A 436 30.98 7.13 27.58
CA ALA A 436 31.05 7.24 26.14
C ALA A 436 29.63 7.33 25.52
N SER A 437 28.67 6.55 26.06
CA SER A 437 27.26 6.62 25.70
C SER A 437 26.67 8.02 25.97
N LEU A 438 26.87 8.56 27.18
CA LEU A 438 26.43 9.91 27.54
C LEU A 438 27.03 11.00 26.64
N ASN A 439 28.34 10.89 26.32
CA ASN A 439 29.00 11.82 25.41
C ASN A 439 28.49 11.73 23.97
N CYS A 440 28.07 10.53 23.54
CA CYS A 440 27.44 10.36 22.25
C CYS A 440 26.04 11.03 22.22
N LEU A 441 25.22 10.77 23.23
CA LEU A 441 23.85 11.33 23.33
C LEU A 441 23.85 12.86 23.42
N LYS A 442 24.83 13.46 24.12
CA LYS A 442 24.98 14.92 24.20
C LYS A 442 25.25 15.61 22.87
N LYS A 443 25.79 14.90 21.90
CA LYS A 443 26.06 15.41 20.54
C LYS A 443 24.91 15.20 19.56
N LEU A 444 23.96 14.37 19.94
CA LEU A 444 22.77 14.08 19.13
C LEU A 444 21.65 15.03 19.52
N GLN A 445 20.89 15.50 18.54
CA GLN A 445 19.65 16.18 18.80
C GLN A 445 18.58 15.16 19.19
N VAL A 446 18.52 14.84 20.48
CA VAL A 446 17.55 13.88 21.05
C VAL A 446 16.25 14.59 21.36
N LEU A 447 15.41 14.75 20.35
CA LEU A 447 14.07 15.33 20.53
C LEU A 447 13.06 14.21 20.85
N PRO A 448 12.23 14.39 21.91
CA PRO A 448 11.12 13.50 22.15
C PRO A 448 10.07 13.70 21.04
N TYR A 449 9.53 12.59 20.56
CA TYR A 449 8.36 12.61 19.70
C TYR A 449 7.35 11.57 20.19
N GLU A 450 6.11 11.69 19.77
CA GLU A 450 5.02 10.83 20.21
C GLU A 450 5.39 9.34 20.03
N GLY A 451 5.32 8.59 21.13
CA GLY A 451 5.62 7.16 21.15
C GLY A 451 7.10 6.78 21.23
N SER A 452 8.06 7.71 21.30
CA SER A 452 9.48 7.38 21.42
C SER A 452 10.17 8.10 22.57
N TYR A 453 10.65 7.29 23.53
CA TYR A 453 11.44 7.71 24.68
C TYR A 453 12.84 7.06 24.70
N ILE A 454 13.24 6.38 23.62
CA ILE A 454 14.44 5.53 23.58
C ILE A 454 15.70 6.31 23.98
N GLY A 455 15.88 7.52 23.45
CA GLY A 455 17.04 8.37 23.76
C GLY A 455 17.12 8.72 25.24
N ARG A 456 15.98 9.08 25.85
CA ARG A 456 15.89 9.37 27.28
C ARG A 456 16.14 8.13 28.13
N ASP A 457 15.62 6.98 27.72
CA ASP A 457 15.81 5.72 28.46
C ASP A 457 17.27 5.28 28.45
N ILE A 458 17.98 5.40 27.34
CA ILE A 458 19.40 5.13 27.24
C ILE A 458 20.19 6.11 28.14
N TYR A 459 19.84 7.39 28.10
CA TYR A 459 20.50 8.43 28.91
C TYR A 459 20.34 8.14 30.39
N ARG A 460 19.12 7.88 30.86
CA ARG A 460 18.82 7.51 32.25
C ARG A 460 19.57 6.26 32.71
N ARG A 461 19.54 5.23 31.87
CA ARG A 461 20.23 3.95 32.13
C ARG A 461 21.73 4.15 32.24
N ALA A 462 22.33 4.88 31.31
CA ALA A 462 23.76 5.20 31.37
C ALA A 462 24.14 6.02 32.60
N CYS A 463 23.32 7.00 33.02
CA CYS A 463 23.52 7.76 34.22
C CYS A 463 23.43 6.86 35.48
N LEU A 464 22.44 5.98 35.59
CA LEU A 464 22.26 5.07 36.73
C LEU A 464 23.42 4.09 36.83
N TYR A 465 23.82 3.43 35.76
CA TYR A 465 24.94 2.49 35.79
C TYR A 465 26.28 3.21 36.05
N GLN A 466 26.47 4.42 35.56
CA GLN A 466 27.64 5.23 35.92
C GLN A 466 27.59 5.61 37.40
N ALA A 467 26.45 5.95 37.98
CA ALA A 467 26.28 6.24 39.37
C ALA A 467 26.65 5.00 40.27
N MET A 468 26.21 3.81 39.87
CA MET A 468 26.57 2.56 40.56
C MET A 468 28.10 2.35 40.56
N LYS A 469 28.76 2.58 39.42
CA LYS A 469 30.23 2.49 39.31
C LYS A 469 30.94 3.53 40.17
N GLU A 470 30.44 4.79 40.20
CA GLU A 470 31.01 5.80 41.10
C GLU A 470 30.80 5.46 42.59
N TRP A 471 29.69 4.79 42.95
CA TRP A 471 29.44 4.30 44.29
C TRP A 471 30.40 3.18 44.65
N GLU A 472 30.60 2.19 43.79
CA GLU A 472 31.57 1.09 44.03
C GLU A 472 32.99 1.62 44.23
N ASP A 473 33.36 2.69 43.51
CA ASP A 473 34.66 3.34 43.63
C ASP A 473 34.75 4.33 44.80
N GLY A 474 33.71 4.46 45.63
CA GLY A 474 33.65 5.35 46.80
C GLY A 474 33.51 6.84 46.47
N ARG A 475 33.20 7.19 45.23
CA ARG A 475 33.06 8.58 44.74
C ARG A 475 31.64 9.10 44.90
N TYR A 476 31.14 9.22 46.12
CA TYR A 476 29.72 9.52 46.42
C TYR A 476 29.21 10.83 45.86
N ALA A 477 30.02 11.90 45.84
CA ALA A 477 29.63 13.18 45.26
C ALA A 477 29.31 13.06 43.73
N LYS A 478 30.16 12.30 43.02
CA LYS A 478 29.90 12.04 41.57
C LYS A 478 28.70 11.13 41.37
N MET A 479 28.52 10.15 42.23
CA MET A 479 27.32 9.28 42.22
C MET A 479 26.04 10.12 42.32
N LEU A 480 25.95 11.05 43.29
CA LEU A 480 24.77 11.90 43.46
C LEU A 480 24.53 12.76 42.20
N THR A 481 25.56 13.37 41.65
CA THR A 481 25.46 14.15 40.39
C THR A 481 24.92 13.31 39.23
N MET A 482 25.31 12.03 39.12
CA MET A 482 24.80 11.15 38.08
C MET A 482 23.34 10.75 38.35
N ILE A 483 22.93 10.58 39.58
CA ILE A 483 21.53 10.30 39.95
C ILE A 483 20.63 11.53 39.60
N GLU A 484 21.08 12.72 39.97
CA GLU A 484 20.34 13.97 39.60
C GLU A 484 20.11 14.09 38.10
N LYS A 485 21.14 13.80 37.28
CA LYS A 485 21.03 13.80 35.82
C LYS A 485 20.01 12.81 35.25
N THR A 486 19.60 11.78 35.97
CA THR A 486 18.55 10.86 35.52
C THR A 486 17.20 11.55 35.33
N GLN A 487 17.00 12.70 35.96
CA GLN A 487 15.77 13.50 35.86
C GLN A 487 15.77 14.48 34.66
N GLU A 488 16.93 14.68 34.07
CA GLU A 488 17.12 15.56 32.91
C GLU A 488 16.84 14.83 31.59
N TRP A 489 16.63 15.60 30.54
CA TRP A 489 16.75 15.10 29.17
C TRP A 489 18.20 15.23 28.71
N PRO A 490 18.64 14.39 27.73
CA PRO A 490 19.92 14.64 27.08
C PRO A 490 19.92 16.06 26.54
N GLU A 491 20.88 16.89 26.99
CA GLU A 491 21.05 18.24 26.46
C GLU A 491 21.60 18.18 25.03
N ASN A 492 21.08 19.04 24.20
CA ASN A 492 21.54 19.25 22.82
C ASN A 492 22.39 20.48 22.72
#